data_342a3a7256f4c03cfebf32904a629411
#
_entry.id   342a3a7256f4c03cfebf32904a629411
#
_cell.length_a   1.000
_cell.length_b   1.000
_cell.length_c   1.000
_cell.angle_alpha   90.00
_cell.angle_beta   90.00
_cell.angle_gamma   90.00
#
_symmetry.space_group_name_H-M   'P 1'
#
loop_
_entity.id
_entity.type
_entity.pdbx_description
1 polymer ?
#
loop_
_entity_poly.entity_id
_entity_poly.type
_entity_poly.pdbx_seq_one_letter_code
_entity_poly.pdbx_strand_id
1 'polypeptide(L)'
;MDAPGERDSVLQAHAQNHAIAALLAVKPSCITNARFDCDELTLWIERDDIRPVCRTLQKAGYNFLVDVTCVDWYPSEPRFQVTYHILSHSLKQRVRLCVMVDSLDTEVASITPEWPSANFYEREVWDLFGVRFGGHPNLRRIMLPDEWEGHPLRKDYPVEGYR
;
A
#
# COMPACT_ATOMS: atom_id res chain seq x y z
N MET A 1 7.03 15.36 6.36
CA MET A 1 7.40 14.55 7.54
C MET A 1 6.61 15.09 8.70
N ASP A 2 5.54 14.38 9.08
CA ASP A 2 4.66 14.80 10.16
C ASP A 2 5.35 14.50 11.51
N ALA A 3 5.04 15.32 12.54
CA ALA A 3 5.72 15.23 13.84
C ALA A 3 5.38 13.92 14.57
N PRO A 4 6.31 13.31 15.33
CA PRO A 4 6.11 12.03 16.02
C PRO A 4 4.98 12.00 17.05
N GLY A 5 4.36 13.13 17.39
CA GLY A 5 3.19 13.21 18.26
C GLY A 5 1.84 13.08 17.57
N GLU A 6 1.77 13.19 16.24
CA GLU A 6 0.53 13.18 15.47
C GLU A 6 -0.05 11.77 15.36
N ARG A 7 0.81 10.76 15.13
CA ARG A 7 0.40 9.35 15.11
C ARG A 7 -0.36 8.93 16.37
N ASP A 8 0.26 9.10 17.54
CA ASP A 8 -0.32 8.63 18.80
C ASP A 8 -1.60 9.38 19.16
N SER A 9 -1.67 10.67 18.83
CA SER A 9 -2.88 11.49 18.94
C SER A 9 -4.03 10.92 18.09
N VAL A 10 -3.77 10.59 16.81
CA VAL A 10 -4.78 10.01 15.91
C VAL A 10 -5.21 8.62 16.38
N LEU A 11 -4.26 7.76 16.77
CA LEU A 11 -4.57 6.40 17.25
C LEU A 11 -5.41 6.43 18.52
N GLN A 12 -5.15 7.37 19.44
CA GLN A 12 -5.95 7.54 20.67
C GLN A 12 -7.34 8.11 20.38
N ALA A 13 -7.42 9.16 19.54
CA ALA A 13 -8.69 9.79 19.19
C ALA A 13 -9.64 8.84 18.46
N HIS A 14 -9.08 7.92 17.67
CA HIS A 14 -9.84 6.95 16.87
C HIS A 14 -9.66 5.50 17.33
N ALA A 15 -9.36 5.26 18.60
CA ALA A 15 -9.12 3.92 19.17
C ALA A 15 -10.31 2.95 19.00
N GLN A 16 -11.53 3.48 18.83
CA GLN A 16 -12.74 2.67 18.58
C GLN A 16 -12.90 2.28 17.08
N ASN A 17 -12.06 2.80 16.19
CA ASN A 17 -12.06 2.37 14.80
C ASN A 17 -11.63 0.91 14.72
N HIS A 18 -12.41 0.07 14.03
CA HIS A 18 -12.18 -1.38 13.97
C HIS A 18 -10.82 -1.74 13.37
N ALA A 19 -10.31 -0.97 12.40
CA ALA A 19 -8.98 -1.21 11.83
C ALA A 19 -7.89 -0.94 12.87
N ILE A 20 -7.94 0.20 13.56
CA ILE A 20 -6.96 0.56 14.59
C ILE A 20 -6.99 -0.46 15.71
N ALA A 21 -8.18 -0.78 16.25
CA ALA A 21 -8.32 -1.74 17.34
C ALA A 21 -7.75 -3.11 16.97
N ALA A 22 -8.04 -3.61 15.77
CA ALA A 22 -7.54 -4.90 15.29
C ALA A 22 -6.01 -4.92 15.16
N LEU A 23 -5.40 -3.85 14.62
CA LEU A 23 -3.96 -3.79 14.43
C LEU A 23 -3.20 -3.58 15.74
N LEU A 24 -3.69 -2.71 16.61
CA LEU A 24 -3.08 -2.50 17.93
C LEU A 24 -3.12 -3.75 18.81
N ALA A 25 -4.13 -4.59 18.67
CA ALA A 25 -4.23 -5.87 19.39
C ALA A 25 -3.18 -6.90 18.97
N VAL A 26 -2.69 -6.83 17.74
CA VAL A 26 -1.74 -7.82 17.17
C VAL A 26 -0.31 -7.31 17.21
N LYS A 27 -0.04 -6.13 16.66
CA LYS A 27 1.30 -5.55 16.57
C LYS A 27 1.25 -4.03 16.47
N PRO A 28 1.25 -3.30 17.59
CA PRO A 28 1.20 -1.82 17.57
C PRO A 28 2.35 -1.16 16.79
N SER A 29 3.51 -1.81 16.74
CA SER A 29 4.71 -1.29 16.05
C SER A 29 4.62 -1.34 14.52
N CYS A 30 3.63 -2.02 13.94
CA CYS A 30 3.46 -2.07 12.48
C CYS A 30 3.00 -0.74 11.88
N ILE A 31 2.38 0.13 12.69
CA ILE A 31 1.90 1.45 12.27
C ILE A 31 3.01 2.48 12.52
N THR A 32 3.58 3.03 11.48
CA THR A 32 4.65 4.05 11.59
C THR A 32 4.09 5.46 11.69
N ASN A 33 2.97 5.72 11.01
CA ASN A 33 2.26 7.00 11.07
C ASN A 33 0.75 6.78 10.90
N ALA A 34 -0.08 7.75 11.32
CA ALA A 34 -1.53 7.70 11.19
C ALA A 34 -2.07 9.11 10.95
N ARG A 35 -3.07 9.21 10.06
CA ARG A 35 -3.78 10.45 9.76
C ARG A 35 -5.27 10.15 9.60
N PHE A 36 -6.10 11.02 10.12
CA PHE A 36 -7.55 11.00 9.89
C PHE A 36 -7.97 12.34 9.29
N ASP A 37 -8.47 12.31 8.07
CA ASP A 37 -8.85 13.51 7.32
C ASP A 37 -10.01 13.19 6.37
N CYS A 38 -11.00 14.08 6.28
CA CYS A 38 -12.18 13.90 5.43
C CYS A 38 -12.90 12.56 5.65
N ASP A 39 -13.06 12.13 6.89
CA ASP A 39 -13.64 10.83 7.29
C ASP A 39 -12.88 9.60 6.76
N GLU A 40 -11.64 9.75 6.35
CA GLU A 40 -10.80 8.66 5.87
C GLU A 40 -9.59 8.44 6.78
N LEU A 41 -9.45 7.20 7.25
CA LEU A 41 -8.28 6.77 8.02
C LEU A 41 -7.17 6.35 7.09
N THR A 42 -6.01 6.98 7.22
CA THR A 42 -4.76 6.60 6.54
C THR A 42 -3.74 6.11 7.58
N LEU A 43 -3.19 4.93 7.35
CA LEU A 43 -2.16 4.33 8.19
C LEU A 43 -0.91 4.06 7.34
N TRP A 44 0.24 4.53 7.79
CA TRP A 44 1.53 4.12 7.22
C TRP A 44 1.99 2.88 7.94
N ILE A 45 2.36 1.88 7.16
CA ILE A 45 2.69 0.53 7.64
C ILE A 45 4.13 0.23 7.28
N GLU A 46 4.85 -0.39 8.22
CA GLU A 46 6.17 -0.95 7.94
C GLU A 46 6.10 -1.93 6.77
N ARG A 47 7.05 -1.83 5.84
CA ARG A 47 7.07 -2.59 4.59
C ARG A 47 6.92 -4.10 4.82
N ASP A 48 7.66 -4.63 5.80
CA ASP A 48 7.68 -6.06 6.09
C ASP A 48 6.39 -6.56 6.77
N ASP A 49 5.59 -5.62 7.30
CA ASP A 49 4.34 -5.93 8.00
C ASP A 49 3.08 -5.81 7.14
N ILE A 50 3.19 -5.39 5.86
CA ILE A 50 1.99 -5.15 5.03
C ILE A 50 1.11 -6.39 4.92
N ARG A 51 1.68 -7.57 4.66
CA ARG A 51 0.90 -8.79 4.52
C ARG A 51 0.27 -9.27 5.84
N PRO A 52 0.97 -9.35 6.99
CA PRO A 52 0.35 -9.58 8.29
C PRO A 52 -0.77 -8.58 8.62
N VAL A 53 -0.59 -7.31 8.33
CA VAL A 53 -1.59 -6.25 8.53
C VAL A 53 -2.82 -6.51 7.67
N CYS A 54 -2.65 -6.76 6.38
CA CYS A 54 -3.75 -7.08 5.46
C CYS A 54 -4.54 -8.31 5.91
N ARG A 55 -3.85 -9.37 6.34
CA ARG A 55 -4.48 -10.57 6.91
C ARG A 55 -5.29 -10.27 8.18
N THR A 56 -4.76 -9.40 9.05
CA THR A 56 -5.46 -8.98 10.27
C THR A 56 -6.73 -8.20 9.95
N LEU A 57 -6.64 -7.25 9.02
CA LEU A 57 -7.80 -6.46 8.57
C LEU A 57 -8.86 -7.33 7.88
N GLN A 58 -8.46 -8.29 7.04
CA GLN A 58 -9.38 -9.23 6.42
C GLN A 58 -10.18 -10.00 7.47
N LYS A 59 -9.50 -10.52 8.51
CA LYS A 59 -10.16 -11.21 9.64
C LYS A 59 -11.06 -10.29 10.47
N ALA A 60 -10.73 -9.00 10.54
CA ALA A 60 -11.53 -7.98 11.22
C ALA A 60 -12.75 -7.49 10.40
N GLY A 61 -13.01 -8.09 9.23
CA GLY A 61 -14.18 -7.81 8.41
C GLY A 61 -13.96 -6.81 7.27
N TYR A 62 -12.72 -6.43 7.00
CA TYR A 62 -12.36 -5.66 5.80
C TYR A 62 -12.24 -6.60 4.61
N ASN A 63 -13.36 -6.88 3.97
CA ASN A 63 -13.52 -7.97 3.01
C ASN A 63 -13.35 -7.57 1.54
N PHE A 64 -13.11 -6.28 1.25
CA PHE A 64 -13.03 -5.79 -0.11
C PHE A 64 -11.78 -4.94 -0.32
N LEU A 65 -10.90 -5.40 -1.20
CA LEU A 65 -9.79 -4.61 -1.73
C LEU A 65 -10.32 -3.77 -2.89
N VAL A 66 -10.36 -2.47 -2.70
CA VAL A 66 -10.86 -1.51 -3.69
C VAL A 66 -9.83 -1.28 -4.78
N ASP A 67 -8.58 -1.04 -4.36
CA ASP A 67 -7.50 -0.67 -5.26
C ASP A 67 -6.13 -0.86 -4.61
N VAL A 68 -5.09 -1.05 -5.45
CA VAL A 68 -3.68 -0.91 -5.08
C VAL A 68 -3.01 -0.02 -6.12
N THR A 69 -2.45 1.08 -5.69
CA THR A 69 -1.78 2.04 -6.58
C THR A 69 -0.42 2.47 -6.03
N CYS A 70 0.34 3.23 -6.82
CA CYS A 70 1.66 3.72 -6.42
C CYS A 70 1.81 5.20 -6.76
N VAL A 71 2.57 5.92 -5.92
CA VAL A 71 3.02 7.28 -6.17
C VAL A 71 4.54 7.31 -6.19
N ASP A 72 5.11 7.94 -7.19
CA ASP A 72 6.56 8.22 -7.26
C ASP A 72 6.83 9.62 -6.70
N TRP A 73 7.60 9.70 -5.61
CA TRP A 73 8.00 10.93 -4.94
C TRP A 73 9.38 11.45 -5.38
N TYR A 74 9.90 10.95 -6.53
CA TYR A 74 11.19 11.41 -7.03
C TYR A 74 11.33 12.95 -6.95
N PRO A 75 12.46 13.50 -6.50
CA PRO A 75 13.71 12.82 -6.14
C PRO A 75 13.82 12.42 -4.65
N SER A 76 12.73 12.43 -3.89
CA SER A 76 12.73 12.12 -2.46
C SER A 76 12.91 10.61 -2.20
N GLU A 77 13.51 10.27 -1.04
CA GLU A 77 13.55 8.91 -0.51
C GLU A 77 12.87 8.86 0.88
N PRO A 78 12.14 7.80 1.19
CA PRO A 78 11.75 6.68 0.32
C PRO A 78 10.96 7.14 -0.91
N ARG A 79 11.29 6.56 -2.08
CA ARG A 79 10.81 7.09 -3.36
C ARG A 79 9.37 6.71 -3.67
N PHE A 80 9.02 5.43 -3.48
CA PHE A 80 7.72 4.92 -3.88
C PHE A 80 6.78 4.79 -2.67
N GLN A 81 5.54 5.23 -2.84
CA GLN A 81 4.48 4.99 -1.87
C GLN A 81 3.46 4.05 -2.51
N VAL A 82 3.43 2.81 -2.05
CA VAL A 82 2.37 1.86 -2.43
C VAL A 82 1.18 2.07 -1.51
N THR A 83 0.02 2.29 -2.10
CA THR A 83 -1.21 2.62 -1.38
C THR A 83 -2.27 1.57 -1.64
N TYR A 84 -2.87 1.06 -0.56
CA TYR A 84 -3.93 0.05 -0.59
C TYR A 84 -5.21 0.67 -0.05
N HIS A 85 -6.29 0.62 -0.82
CA HIS A 85 -7.63 1.05 -0.39
C HIS A 85 -8.47 -0.17 -0.05
N ILE A 86 -8.86 -0.29 1.21
CA ILE A 86 -9.57 -1.45 1.72
C ILE A 86 -10.89 -1.01 2.35
N LEU A 87 -11.95 -1.76 2.09
CA LEU A 87 -13.32 -1.45 2.52
C LEU A 87 -13.93 -2.63 3.29
N SER A 88 -14.67 -2.31 4.33
CA SER A 88 -15.60 -3.23 4.97
C SER A 88 -17.03 -2.83 4.64
N HIS A 89 -17.76 -3.69 3.92
CA HIS A 89 -19.17 -3.46 3.62
C HIS A 89 -20.05 -3.53 4.87
N SER A 90 -19.76 -4.46 5.78
CA SER A 90 -20.54 -4.66 7.01
C SER A 90 -20.36 -3.52 8.01
N LEU A 91 -19.11 -3.05 8.18
CA LEU A 91 -18.78 -1.96 9.09
C LEU A 91 -19.00 -0.58 8.46
N LYS A 92 -19.20 -0.51 7.13
CA LYS A 92 -19.27 0.74 6.35
C LYS A 92 -18.05 1.64 6.61
N GLN A 93 -16.89 1.03 6.78
CA GLN A 93 -15.62 1.70 7.05
C GLN A 93 -14.61 1.45 5.94
N ARG A 94 -13.83 2.48 5.64
CA ARG A 94 -12.72 2.44 4.71
C ARG A 94 -11.41 2.70 5.46
N VAL A 95 -10.35 2.07 5.02
CA VAL A 95 -8.98 2.35 5.48
C VAL A 95 -8.05 2.41 4.29
N ARG A 96 -7.15 3.38 4.30
CA ARG A 96 -6.02 3.49 3.38
C ARG A 96 -4.76 3.04 4.11
N LEU A 97 -4.02 2.11 3.52
CA LEU A 97 -2.69 1.74 3.99
C LEU A 97 -1.65 2.28 3.02
N CYS A 98 -0.59 2.86 3.54
CA CYS A 98 0.54 3.37 2.77
C CYS A 98 1.81 2.64 3.21
N VAL A 99 2.59 2.17 2.23
CA VAL A 99 3.90 1.55 2.44
C VAL A 99 4.93 2.34 1.67
N MET A 100 5.95 2.81 2.36
CA MET A 100 7.05 3.52 1.73
C MET A 100 8.14 2.54 1.31
N VAL A 101 8.67 2.74 0.11
CA VAL A 101 9.61 1.81 -0.54
C VAL A 101 10.76 2.60 -1.17
N ASP A 102 11.99 2.17 -0.90
CA ASP A 102 13.20 2.82 -1.41
C ASP A 102 13.45 2.51 -2.89
N SER A 103 14.14 3.41 -3.58
CA SER A 103 14.48 3.23 -5.00
C SER A 103 15.44 2.06 -5.27
N LEU A 104 16.28 1.72 -4.28
CA LEU A 104 17.28 0.63 -4.40
C LEU A 104 16.73 -0.75 -4.04
N ASP A 105 15.66 -0.81 -3.25
CA ASP A 105 15.00 -2.05 -2.84
C ASP A 105 13.48 -1.89 -3.00
N THR A 106 13.02 -2.11 -4.21
CA THR A 106 11.63 -1.87 -4.64
C THR A 106 10.72 -3.07 -4.41
N GLU A 107 11.00 -3.94 -3.42
CA GLU A 107 10.18 -5.12 -3.19
C GLU A 107 9.24 -4.94 -1.99
N VAL A 108 7.98 -5.36 -2.16
CA VAL A 108 6.93 -5.41 -1.14
C VAL A 108 6.27 -6.78 -1.17
N ALA A 109 5.84 -7.31 -0.03
CA ALA A 109 5.15 -8.60 0.01
C ALA A 109 3.78 -8.53 -0.69
N SER A 110 3.49 -9.48 -1.58
CA SER A 110 2.19 -9.60 -2.25
C SER A 110 1.07 -9.92 -1.26
N ILE A 111 -0.08 -9.28 -1.45
CA ILE A 111 -1.31 -9.52 -0.67
C ILE A 111 -2.34 -10.36 -1.45
N THR A 112 -1.95 -10.97 -2.56
CA THR A 112 -2.82 -11.87 -3.35
C THR A 112 -3.40 -13.03 -2.55
N PRO A 113 -2.74 -13.59 -1.52
CA PRO A 113 -3.34 -14.63 -0.69
C PRO A 113 -4.51 -14.15 0.17
N GLU A 114 -4.53 -12.86 0.50
CA GLU A 114 -5.59 -12.23 1.29
C GLU A 114 -6.75 -11.78 0.38
N TRP A 115 -6.44 -11.16 -0.75
CA TRP A 115 -7.43 -10.76 -1.76
C TRP A 115 -6.95 -11.14 -3.16
N PRO A 116 -7.56 -12.14 -3.81
CA PRO A 116 -7.17 -12.55 -5.16
C PRO A 116 -7.24 -11.43 -6.21
N SER A 117 -8.09 -10.41 -6.00
CA SER A 117 -8.17 -9.22 -6.86
C SER A 117 -6.87 -8.41 -6.89
N ALA A 118 -6.04 -8.48 -5.84
CA ALA A 118 -4.73 -7.84 -5.80
C ALA A 118 -3.82 -8.25 -6.96
N ASN A 119 -4.02 -9.46 -7.52
CA ASN A 119 -3.23 -9.96 -8.65
C ASN A 119 -3.14 -8.95 -9.80
N PHE A 120 -4.25 -8.32 -10.15
CA PHE A 120 -4.29 -7.37 -11.27
C PHE A 120 -3.68 -6.02 -10.90
N TYR A 121 -3.99 -5.49 -9.73
CA TYR A 121 -3.48 -4.21 -9.26
C TYR A 121 -1.97 -4.25 -8.99
N GLU A 122 -1.46 -5.32 -8.37
CA GLU A 122 -0.03 -5.49 -8.13
C GLU A 122 0.77 -5.60 -9.44
N ARG A 123 0.21 -6.28 -10.45
CA ARG A 123 0.80 -6.33 -11.80
C ARG A 123 0.82 -4.95 -12.45
N GLU A 124 -0.24 -4.15 -12.32
CA GLU A 124 -0.30 -2.79 -12.84
C GLU A 124 0.77 -1.90 -12.19
N VAL A 125 0.87 -1.93 -10.86
CA VAL A 125 1.90 -1.17 -10.13
C VAL A 125 3.30 -1.60 -10.54
N TRP A 126 3.55 -2.91 -10.65
CA TRP A 126 4.84 -3.40 -11.13
C TRP A 126 5.11 -2.95 -12.56
N ASP A 127 4.15 -3.06 -13.44
CA ASP A 127 4.31 -2.74 -14.86
C ASP A 127 4.65 -1.25 -15.07
N LEU A 128 3.95 -0.37 -14.36
CA LEU A 128 4.05 1.08 -14.57
C LEU A 128 5.11 1.77 -13.71
N PHE A 129 5.42 1.25 -12.51
CA PHE A 129 6.38 1.84 -11.56
C PHE A 129 7.60 0.97 -11.29
N GLY A 130 7.54 -0.33 -11.55
CA GLY A 130 8.63 -1.27 -11.30
C GLY A 130 8.75 -1.70 -9.83
N VAL A 131 7.73 -1.50 -9.01
CA VAL A 131 7.69 -2.04 -7.65
C VAL A 131 7.39 -3.54 -7.73
N ARG A 132 8.25 -4.37 -7.17
CA ARG A 132 8.11 -5.83 -7.19
C ARG A 132 7.26 -6.31 -6.03
N PHE A 133 6.42 -7.32 -6.29
CA PHE A 133 5.58 -7.94 -5.25
C PHE A 133 6.07 -9.36 -4.96
N GLY A 134 6.81 -9.50 -3.85
CA GLY A 134 7.37 -10.78 -3.41
C GLY A 134 6.28 -11.79 -3.09
N GLY A 135 6.37 -12.99 -3.69
CA GLY A 135 5.35 -14.04 -3.53
C GLY A 135 4.10 -13.87 -4.40
N HIS A 136 4.09 -12.93 -5.35
CA HIS A 136 3.02 -12.82 -6.34
C HIS A 136 3.01 -14.05 -7.28
N PRO A 137 1.84 -14.67 -7.54
CA PRO A 137 1.78 -15.93 -8.28
C PRO A 137 2.17 -15.83 -9.76
N ASN A 138 2.02 -14.65 -10.38
CA ASN A 138 2.29 -14.46 -11.81
C ASN A 138 2.56 -12.98 -12.11
N LEU A 139 3.71 -12.46 -11.67
CA LEU A 139 4.10 -11.06 -11.87
C LEU A 139 4.61 -10.87 -13.32
N ARG A 140 3.73 -10.39 -14.18
CA ARG A 140 4.01 -10.07 -15.60
C ARG A 140 3.28 -8.81 -16.01
N ARG A 141 3.69 -8.19 -17.11
CA ARG A 141 3.05 -6.97 -17.63
C ARG A 141 1.55 -7.19 -17.88
N ILE A 142 0.77 -6.12 -17.78
CA ILE A 142 -0.67 -6.12 -17.97
C ILE A 142 -1.16 -4.91 -18.78
N MET A 143 -0.50 -3.76 -18.65
CA MET A 143 -0.84 -2.52 -19.34
C MET A 143 0.03 -2.29 -20.59
N LEU A 144 1.28 -2.74 -20.53
CA LEU A 144 2.29 -2.53 -21.57
C LEU A 144 2.60 -3.85 -22.29
N PRO A 145 3.09 -3.80 -23.55
CA PRO A 145 3.63 -4.96 -24.24
C PRO A 145 4.79 -5.59 -23.48
N ASP A 146 5.00 -6.90 -23.64
CA ASP A 146 6.03 -7.65 -22.91
C ASP A 146 7.44 -7.13 -23.22
N GLU A 147 7.67 -6.65 -24.46
CA GLU A 147 8.94 -6.07 -24.93
C GLU A 147 9.16 -4.61 -24.51
N TRP A 148 8.23 -3.99 -23.81
CA TRP A 148 8.37 -2.59 -23.40
C TRP A 148 9.52 -2.40 -22.42
N GLU A 149 10.39 -1.41 -22.68
CA GLU A 149 11.51 -1.07 -21.80
C GLU A 149 11.14 -0.01 -20.76
N GLY A 150 11.46 -0.31 -19.50
CA GLY A 150 11.25 0.59 -18.36
C GLY A 150 9.83 0.65 -17.82
N HIS A 151 9.55 1.70 -17.04
CA HIS A 151 8.32 1.90 -16.29
C HIS A 151 7.83 3.35 -16.45
N PRO A 152 6.84 3.60 -17.31
CA PRO A 152 6.53 4.94 -17.81
C PRO A 152 5.90 5.89 -16.80
N LEU A 153 5.42 5.42 -15.66
CA LEU A 153 4.90 6.31 -14.61
C LEU A 153 5.96 6.76 -13.60
N ARG A 154 7.21 6.30 -13.75
CA ARG A 154 8.33 6.88 -13.01
C ARG A 154 8.62 8.29 -13.50
N LYS A 155 8.87 9.22 -12.57
CA LYS A 155 9.13 10.62 -12.88
C LYS A 155 10.45 10.88 -13.62
N ASP A 156 11.39 9.96 -13.54
CA ASP A 156 12.65 9.97 -14.28
C ASP A 156 12.58 9.21 -15.61
N TYR A 157 11.41 8.66 -15.98
CA TYR A 157 11.23 8.01 -17.29
C TYR A 157 11.22 9.07 -18.41
N PRO A 158 11.97 8.86 -19.52
CA PRO A 158 11.99 9.82 -20.62
C PRO A 158 10.62 10.01 -21.27
N VAL A 159 10.23 11.26 -21.52
CA VAL A 159 8.93 11.59 -22.16
C VAL A 159 8.77 10.95 -23.53
N GLU A 160 9.89 10.80 -24.28
CA GLU A 160 9.91 10.19 -25.61
C GLU A 160 10.09 8.65 -25.59
N GLY A 161 10.21 8.07 -24.39
CA GLY A 161 10.53 6.65 -24.20
C GLY A 161 12.02 6.34 -24.48
N TYR A 162 12.38 5.06 -24.34
CA TYR A 162 13.67 4.55 -24.78
C TYR A 162 13.56 4.22 -26.28
N ARG A 163 14.36 4.90 -27.10
CA ARG A 163 14.49 4.66 -28.55
C ARG A 163 15.73 3.88 -28.87
#